data_22e5ac0c823415dc6a3ab77d1d9b6b0b
#
_entry.id   22e5ac0c823415dc6a3ab77d1d9b6b0b
#
_cell.length_a   1.000
_cell.length_b   1.000
_cell.length_c   1.000
_cell.angle_alpha   90.00
_cell.angle_beta   90.00
_cell.angle_gamma   90.00
#
_symmetry.space_group_name_H-M   'P 1'
#
loop_
_entity.id
_entity.type
_entity.pdbx_description
1 polymer ?
#
loop_
_entity_poly.entity_id
_entity_poly.type
_entity_poly.pdbx_seq_one_letter_code
_entity_poly.pdbx_strand_id
1 'polypeptide(L)'
;MRELAEAGVGLAENLDNAATGTVIIRAHGVVPQVIDAARERGLTVVDATCPYVKKVHVAAERLVREGYHVVVVGEPGHPEVEGILGHAGNDAQVVSCAADANALPLKGKVGLVVQTTQTAQNLAEVVAAITPRVQELRVINTICAAIE
;
A
#
# COMPACT_ATOMS: atom_id res chain seq x y z
N MET A 1 14.39 -8.26 15.75
CA MET A 1 15.08 -6.94 15.75
C MET A 1 16.42 -6.97 16.48
N ARG A 2 16.53 -7.56 17.72
CA ARG A 2 17.81 -7.67 18.44
C ARG A 2 18.88 -8.43 17.66
N GLU A 3 18.57 -9.59 17.12
CA GLU A 3 19.49 -10.42 16.34
C GLU A 3 20.06 -9.71 15.10
N LEU A 4 19.25 -8.91 14.43
CA LEU A 4 19.69 -8.12 13.26
C LEU A 4 20.63 -6.99 13.70
N ALA A 5 20.37 -6.32 14.81
CA ALA A 5 21.23 -5.29 15.34
C ALA A 5 22.59 -5.86 15.78
N GLU A 6 22.60 -7.05 16.39
CA GLU A 6 23.82 -7.78 16.76
C GLU A 6 24.62 -8.21 15.52
N ALA A 7 23.94 -8.47 14.40
CA ALA A 7 24.56 -8.76 13.11
C ALA A 7 25.02 -7.49 12.34
N GLY A 8 24.92 -6.31 12.96
CA GLY A 8 25.36 -5.04 12.36
C GLY A 8 24.35 -4.40 11.41
N VAL A 9 23.08 -4.85 11.43
CA VAL A 9 22.02 -4.25 10.61
C VAL A 9 21.36 -3.10 11.39
N GLY A 10 21.56 -1.87 10.93
CA GLY A 10 20.93 -0.68 11.49
C GLY A 10 19.50 -0.49 11.02
N LEU A 11 18.67 0.16 11.82
CA LEU A 11 17.37 0.65 11.41
C LEU A 11 17.53 2.07 10.84
N ALA A 12 17.13 2.28 9.60
CA ALA A 12 17.09 3.59 8.96
C ALA A 12 15.62 4.02 8.78
N GLU A 13 15.28 5.18 9.30
CA GLU A 13 13.95 5.78 9.09
C GLU A 13 13.83 6.43 7.71
N ASN A 14 14.96 6.85 7.17
CA ASN A 14 15.08 7.42 5.82
C ASN A 14 16.45 7.10 5.21
N LEU A 15 16.62 7.40 3.92
CA LEU A 15 17.85 7.13 3.19
C LEU A 15 19.03 8.03 3.60
N ASP A 16 18.80 9.12 4.31
CA ASP A 16 19.88 10.04 4.72
C ASP A 16 20.80 9.40 5.75
N ASN A 17 20.30 8.38 6.45
CA ASN A 17 21.07 7.58 7.39
C ASN A 17 21.86 6.43 6.75
N ALA A 18 21.75 6.28 5.41
CA ALA A 18 22.40 5.21 4.64
C ALA A 18 23.33 5.83 3.58
N ALA A 19 24.57 6.12 3.96
CA ALA A 19 25.55 6.74 3.03
C ALA A 19 26.18 5.74 2.04
N THR A 20 26.35 4.48 2.46
CA THR A 20 26.97 3.40 1.65
C THR A 20 26.41 2.05 2.06
N GLY A 21 26.54 1.04 1.19
CA GLY A 21 26.25 -0.36 1.50
C GLY A 21 24.91 -0.86 0.99
N THR A 22 24.22 -1.67 1.79
CA THR A 22 22.99 -2.35 1.39
C THR A 22 21.79 -1.84 2.20
N VAL A 23 20.71 -1.52 1.50
CA VAL A 23 19.41 -1.18 2.10
C VAL A 23 18.45 -2.36 1.93
N ILE A 24 17.82 -2.78 3.01
CA ILE A 24 16.81 -3.84 3.01
C ILE A 24 15.43 -3.19 3.17
N ILE A 25 14.58 -3.36 2.17
CA ILE A 25 13.17 -2.94 2.23
C ILE A 25 12.41 -3.96 3.07
N ARG A 26 11.71 -3.47 4.11
CA ARG A 26 10.93 -4.31 5.03
C ARG A 26 9.67 -4.91 4.36
N ALA A 27 9.04 -5.86 5.04
CA ALA A 27 7.86 -6.57 4.56
C ALA A 27 6.68 -5.67 4.13
N HIS A 28 6.52 -4.51 4.74
CA HIS A 28 5.47 -3.53 4.40
C HIS A 28 5.67 -2.82 3.05
N GLY A 29 6.86 -2.96 2.45
CA GLY A 29 7.22 -2.23 1.25
C GLY A 29 7.51 -0.75 1.52
N VAL A 30 7.77 -0.03 0.46
CA VAL A 30 7.99 1.43 0.42
C VAL A 30 7.44 1.97 -0.89
N VAL A 31 7.30 3.28 -0.98
CA VAL A 31 6.97 3.95 -2.23
C VAL A 31 8.10 3.77 -3.27
N PRO A 32 7.79 3.71 -4.57
CA PRO A 32 8.79 3.47 -5.63
C PRO A 32 9.98 4.45 -5.57
N GLN A 33 9.72 5.71 -5.26
CA GLN A 33 10.71 6.77 -5.19
C GLN A 33 11.84 6.48 -4.18
N VAL A 34 11.56 5.77 -3.10
CA VAL A 34 12.58 5.38 -2.11
C VAL A 34 13.55 4.37 -2.71
N ILE A 35 13.04 3.42 -3.50
CA ILE A 35 13.88 2.42 -4.18
C ILE A 35 14.76 3.08 -5.23
N ASP A 36 14.19 3.98 -6.03
CA ASP A 36 14.90 4.70 -7.07
C ASP A 36 15.98 5.61 -6.47
N ALA A 37 15.65 6.38 -5.44
CA ALA A 37 16.61 7.21 -4.73
C ALA A 37 17.76 6.41 -4.08
N ALA A 38 17.48 5.22 -3.57
CA ALA A 38 18.52 4.34 -3.03
C ALA A 38 19.49 3.88 -4.13
N ARG A 39 18.96 3.50 -5.30
CA ARG A 39 19.76 3.10 -6.46
C ARG A 39 20.59 4.24 -7.02
N GLU A 40 20.02 5.45 -7.14
CA GLU A 40 20.71 6.66 -7.58
C GLU A 40 21.88 7.04 -6.67
N ARG A 41 21.78 6.75 -5.37
CA ARG A 41 22.88 6.91 -4.41
C ARG A 41 23.93 5.78 -4.45
N GLY A 42 23.78 4.81 -5.35
CA GLY A 42 24.69 3.67 -5.48
C GLY A 42 24.53 2.62 -4.39
N LEU A 43 23.42 2.62 -3.66
CA LEU A 43 23.14 1.61 -2.65
C LEU A 43 22.65 0.30 -3.28
N THR A 44 23.06 -0.82 -2.73
CA THR A 44 22.49 -2.13 -3.07
C THR A 44 21.14 -2.26 -2.41
N VAL A 45 20.07 -2.50 -3.18
CA VAL A 45 18.71 -2.64 -2.65
C VAL A 45 18.33 -4.12 -2.60
N VAL A 46 18.03 -4.62 -1.40
CA VAL A 46 17.40 -5.92 -1.18
C VAL A 46 15.93 -5.70 -0.84
N ASP A 47 15.06 -6.08 -1.75
CA ASP A 47 13.62 -5.92 -1.57
C ASP A 47 13.01 -7.15 -0.89
N ALA A 48 12.84 -7.06 0.43
CA ALA A 48 12.18 -8.06 1.26
C ALA A 48 10.68 -7.76 1.48
N THR A 49 10.06 -6.97 0.62
CA THR A 49 8.61 -6.73 0.67
C THR A 49 7.84 -8.04 0.57
N CYS A 50 6.87 -8.22 1.47
CA CYS A 50 6.00 -9.40 1.46
C CYS A 50 5.35 -9.60 0.08
N PRO A 51 5.33 -10.82 -0.48
CA PRO A 51 4.67 -11.08 -1.77
C PRO A 51 3.20 -10.67 -1.82
N TYR A 52 2.48 -10.76 -0.71
CA TYR A 52 1.09 -10.29 -0.63
C TYR A 52 1.00 -8.77 -0.77
N VAL A 53 1.89 -8.03 -0.12
CA VAL A 53 1.98 -6.56 -0.27
C VAL A 53 2.35 -6.18 -1.70
N LYS A 54 3.29 -6.89 -2.33
CA LYS A 54 3.61 -6.68 -3.77
C LYS A 54 2.40 -6.85 -4.67
N LYS A 55 1.52 -7.83 -4.38
CA LYS A 55 0.27 -8.02 -5.14
C LYS A 55 -0.65 -6.81 -5.01
N VAL A 56 -0.73 -6.19 -3.82
CA VAL A 56 -1.52 -4.96 -3.62
C VAL A 56 -0.96 -3.81 -4.45
N HIS A 57 0.36 -3.62 -4.44
CA HIS A 57 1.03 -2.58 -5.24
C HIS A 57 0.71 -2.74 -6.73
N VAL A 58 0.89 -3.94 -7.27
CA VAL A 58 0.57 -4.23 -8.69
C VAL A 58 -0.92 -4.03 -9.00
N ALA A 59 -1.81 -4.41 -8.08
CA ALA A 59 -3.25 -4.20 -8.24
C ALA A 59 -3.61 -2.71 -8.28
N ALA A 60 -3.03 -1.90 -7.40
CA ALA A 60 -3.22 -0.46 -7.35
C ALA A 60 -2.74 0.22 -8.65
N GLU A 61 -1.52 -0.07 -9.09
CA GLU A 61 -0.96 0.44 -10.36
C GLU A 61 -1.83 0.04 -11.57
N ARG A 62 -2.33 -1.19 -11.58
CA ARG A 62 -3.20 -1.67 -12.64
C ARG A 62 -4.50 -0.90 -12.69
N LEU A 63 -5.16 -0.66 -11.55
CA LEU A 63 -6.39 0.11 -11.48
C LEU A 63 -6.20 1.53 -12.01
N VAL A 64 -5.13 2.21 -11.62
CA VAL A 64 -4.78 3.55 -12.15
C VAL A 64 -4.61 3.52 -13.67
N ARG A 65 -3.85 2.57 -14.18
CA ARG A 65 -3.59 2.43 -15.62
C ARG A 65 -4.87 2.14 -16.42
N GLU A 66 -5.84 1.44 -15.82
CA GLU A 66 -7.15 1.16 -16.40
C GLU A 66 -8.18 2.29 -16.21
N GLY A 67 -7.76 3.43 -15.62
CA GLY A 67 -8.57 4.64 -15.46
C GLY A 67 -9.53 4.64 -14.28
N TYR A 68 -9.27 3.83 -13.27
CA TYR A 68 -10.02 3.83 -12.01
C TYR A 68 -9.44 4.86 -11.03
N HIS A 69 -10.34 5.54 -10.32
CA HIS A 69 -9.97 6.24 -9.10
C HIS A 69 -9.75 5.21 -7.99
N VAL A 70 -8.56 5.19 -7.41
CA VAL A 70 -8.19 4.16 -6.43
C VAL A 70 -8.55 4.59 -5.02
N VAL A 71 -9.25 3.70 -4.31
CA VAL A 71 -9.51 3.80 -2.88
C VAL A 71 -8.87 2.62 -2.17
N VAL A 72 -8.07 2.92 -1.16
CA VAL A 72 -7.40 1.94 -0.32
C VAL A 72 -8.20 1.74 0.96
N VAL A 73 -8.67 0.53 1.20
CA VAL A 73 -9.30 0.17 2.47
C VAL A 73 -8.19 -0.21 3.44
N GLY A 74 -7.94 0.63 4.44
CA GLY A 74 -6.83 0.43 5.38
C GLY A 74 -6.71 1.53 6.41
N GLU A 75 -5.67 1.48 7.20
CA GLU A 75 -5.36 2.43 8.27
C GLU A 75 -4.52 3.59 7.73
N PRO A 76 -5.03 4.84 7.76
CA PRO A 76 -4.25 6.01 7.37
C PRO A 76 -2.93 6.10 8.15
N GLY A 77 -1.82 6.37 7.44
CA GLY A 77 -0.49 6.46 8.04
C GLY A 77 0.21 5.12 8.34
N HIS A 78 -0.46 4.00 8.10
CA HIS A 78 0.20 2.70 8.22
C HIS A 78 1.25 2.53 7.09
N PRO A 79 2.47 2.04 7.37
CA PRO A 79 3.55 1.92 6.36
C PRO A 79 3.16 1.16 5.09
N GLU A 80 2.36 0.09 5.20
CA GLU A 80 1.84 -0.64 4.05
C GLU A 80 0.91 0.22 3.21
N VAL A 81 0.00 0.96 3.85
CA VAL A 81 -0.96 1.84 3.16
C VAL A 81 -0.25 2.99 2.45
N GLU A 82 0.76 3.60 3.08
CA GLU A 82 1.60 4.62 2.46
C GLU A 82 2.33 4.07 1.23
N GLY A 83 2.83 2.84 1.31
CA GLY A 83 3.41 2.13 0.17
C GLY A 83 2.40 1.95 -0.98
N ILE A 84 1.18 1.51 -0.67
CA ILE A 84 0.11 1.34 -1.66
C ILE A 84 -0.25 2.67 -2.32
N LEU A 85 -0.39 3.75 -1.54
CA LEU A 85 -0.66 5.09 -2.06
C LEU A 85 0.43 5.55 -3.03
N GLY A 86 1.70 5.30 -2.72
CA GLY A 86 2.81 5.62 -3.61
C GLY A 86 2.75 4.90 -4.96
N HIS A 87 2.18 3.70 -5.01
CA HIS A 87 1.94 2.94 -6.24
C HIS A 87 0.64 3.32 -6.95
N ALA A 88 -0.35 3.82 -6.21
CA ALA A 88 -1.65 4.26 -6.73
C ALA A 88 -1.66 5.69 -7.28
N GLY A 89 -0.59 6.48 -7.02
CA GLY A 89 -0.49 7.86 -7.45
C GLY A 89 -1.22 8.86 -6.53
N ASN A 90 -1.07 10.14 -6.84
CA ASN A 90 -1.44 11.25 -5.94
C ASN A 90 -2.95 11.41 -5.67
N ASP A 91 -3.81 10.82 -6.52
CA ASP A 91 -5.28 10.96 -6.40
C ASP A 91 -5.92 9.82 -5.59
N ALA A 92 -5.14 8.84 -5.15
CA ALA A 92 -5.65 7.74 -4.36
C ALA A 92 -6.05 8.20 -2.95
N GLN A 93 -7.12 7.63 -2.42
CA GLN A 93 -7.68 7.97 -1.12
C GLN A 93 -7.73 6.75 -0.21
N VAL A 94 -7.60 6.99 1.09
CA VAL A 94 -7.67 5.94 2.12
C VAL A 94 -8.98 6.06 2.89
N VAL A 95 -9.60 4.93 3.16
CA VAL A 95 -10.76 4.82 4.04
C VAL A 95 -10.52 3.71 5.06
N SER A 96 -10.77 3.97 6.32
CA SER A 96 -10.67 2.97 7.37
C SER A 96 -11.97 2.20 7.60
N CYS A 97 -13.10 2.79 7.22
CA CYS A 97 -14.43 2.23 7.41
C CYS A 97 -15.47 2.78 6.41
N ALA A 98 -16.68 2.25 6.45
CA ALA A 98 -17.79 2.71 5.61
C ALA A 98 -18.16 4.18 5.82
N ALA A 99 -17.99 4.73 7.02
CA ALA A 99 -18.27 6.13 7.31
C ALA A 99 -17.33 7.06 6.53
N ASP A 100 -16.02 6.72 6.49
CA ASP A 100 -15.03 7.46 5.69
C ASP A 100 -15.37 7.37 4.21
N ALA A 101 -15.73 6.18 3.73
CA ALA A 101 -16.13 5.97 2.33
C ALA A 101 -17.35 6.83 1.94
N ASN A 102 -18.32 6.99 2.85
CA ASN A 102 -19.50 7.83 2.61
C ASN A 102 -19.16 9.31 2.53
N ALA A 103 -18.10 9.78 3.18
CA ALA A 103 -17.64 11.16 3.15
C ALA A 103 -16.90 11.52 1.85
N LEU A 104 -16.41 10.53 1.10
CA LEU A 104 -15.67 10.79 -0.15
C LEU A 104 -16.61 11.18 -1.30
N PRO A 105 -16.24 12.15 -2.13
CA PRO A 105 -17.02 12.57 -3.30
C PRO A 105 -16.81 11.63 -4.51
N LEU A 106 -16.99 10.34 -4.32
CA LEU A 106 -16.72 9.32 -5.33
C LEU A 106 -17.72 9.36 -6.49
N LYS A 107 -17.22 9.21 -7.70
CA LYS A 107 -17.99 9.17 -8.96
C LYS A 107 -17.28 8.29 -10.00
N GLY A 108 -18.01 7.90 -11.05
CA GLY A 108 -17.42 7.22 -12.20
C GLY A 108 -16.89 5.82 -11.88
N LYS A 109 -15.66 5.56 -12.28
CA LYS A 109 -15.00 4.27 -12.07
C LYS A 109 -14.15 4.31 -10.83
N VAL A 110 -14.46 3.47 -9.84
CA VAL A 110 -13.71 3.35 -8.59
C VAL A 110 -13.14 1.95 -8.45
N GLY A 111 -11.86 1.88 -8.13
CA GLY A 111 -11.16 0.64 -7.83
C GLY A 111 -10.78 0.54 -6.36
N LEU A 112 -11.12 -0.56 -5.70
CA LEU A 112 -10.74 -0.84 -4.32
C LEU A 112 -9.59 -1.82 -4.27
N VAL A 113 -8.58 -1.50 -3.47
CA VAL A 113 -7.58 -2.42 -2.95
C VAL A 113 -7.61 -2.38 -1.43
N VAL A 114 -7.08 -3.40 -0.78
CA VAL A 114 -7.26 -3.60 0.66
C VAL A 114 -5.90 -3.84 1.31
N GLN A 115 -5.62 -3.17 2.41
CA GLN A 115 -4.47 -3.48 3.27
C GLN A 115 -4.54 -4.95 3.71
N THR A 116 -3.43 -5.66 3.64
CA THR A 116 -3.39 -7.12 3.81
C THR A 116 -3.91 -7.62 5.15
N THR A 117 -3.91 -6.78 6.18
CA THR A 117 -4.36 -7.08 7.55
C THR A 117 -5.82 -6.70 7.85
N GLN A 118 -6.55 -6.19 6.86
CA GLN A 118 -7.95 -5.82 7.02
C GLN A 118 -8.88 -7.05 7.12
N THR A 119 -10.09 -6.83 7.63
CA THR A 119 -11.11 -7.87 7.74
C THR A 119 -12.03 -7.90 6.51
N ALA A 120 -12.53 -9.08 6.18
CA ALA A 120 -13.51 -9.24 5.11
C ALA A 120 -14.82 -8.48 5.42
N GLN A 121 -15.20 -8.38 6.70
CA GLN A 121 -16.38 -7.63 7.14
C GLN A 121 -16.21 -6.14 6.83
N ASN A 122 -15.09 -5.51 7.22
CA ASN A 122 -14.85 -4.09 6.93
C ASN A 122 -14.84 -3.81 5.42
N LEU A 123 -14.22 -4.69 4.64
CA LEU A 123 -14.26 -4.58 3.18
C LEU A 123 -15.70 -4.61 2.65
N ALA A 124 -16.53 -5.55 3.12
CA ALA A 124 -17.92 -5.67 2.68
C ALA A 124 -18.73 -4.41 3.00
N GLU A 125 -18.55 -3.84 4.18
CA GLU A 125 -19.22 -2.60 4.60
C GLU A 125 -18.80 -1.40 3.73
N VAL A 126 -17.52 -1.27 3.43
CA VAL A 126 -17.00 -0.22 2.52
C VAL A 126 -17.54 -0.40 1.11
N VAL A 127 -17.56 -1.62 0.58
CA VAL A 127 -18.12 -1.94 -0.74
C VAL A 127 -19.59 -1.56 -0.81
N ALA A 128 -20.38 -1.90 0.22
CA ALA A 128 -21.80 -1.55 0.30
C ALA A 128 -22.01 -0.03 0.32
N ALA A 129 -21.16 0.72 1.00
CA ALA A 129 -21.23 2.19 1.05
C ALA A 129 -20.90 2.87 -0.30
N ILE A 130 -19.99 2.29 -1.08
CA ILE A 130 -19.52 2.89 -2.34
C ILE A 130 -20.40 2.51 -3.54
N THR A 131 -20.84 1.25 -3.60
CA THR A 131 -21.55 0.68 -4.76
C THR A 131 -22.69 1.55 -5.30
N PRO A 132 -23.63 2.10 -4.49
CA PRO A 132 -24.76 2.87 -5.00
C PRO A 132 -24.39 4.26 -5.56
N ARG A 133 -23.14 4.69 -5.41
CA ARG A 133 -22.69 6.07 -5.68
C ARG A 133 -21.79 6.19 -6.91
N VAL A 134 -21.35 5.07 -7.46
CA VAL A 134 -20.38 5.01 -8.55
C VAL A 134 -20.97 4.30 -9.78
N GLN A 135 -20.43 4.56 -10.95
CA GLN A 135 -20.88 3.93 -12.20
C GLN A 135 -20.32 2.50 -12.35
N GLU A 136 -19.10 2.31 -11.91
CA GLU A 136 -18.41 1.03 -11.94
C GLU A 136 -17.54 0.89 -10.69
N LEU A 137 -17.67 -0.24 -10.02
CA LEU A 137 -16.84 -0.59 -8.88
C LEU A 137 -16.07 -1.87 -9.16
N ARG A 138 -14.75 -1.79 -9.12
CA ARG A 138 -13.87 -2.96 -9.18
C ARG A 138 -13.21 -3.18 -7.83
N VAL A 139 -13.44 -4.34 -7.24
CA VAL A 139 -12.86 -4.72 -5.95
C VAL A 139 -11.79 -5.78 -6.18
N ILE A 140 -10.57 -5.51 -5.73
CA ILE A 140 -9.48 -6.49 -5.70
C ILE A 140 -9.24 -6.83 -4.24
N ASN A 141 -9.73 -7.99 -3.80
CA ASN A 141 -9.51 -8.47 -2.44
C ASN A 141 -8.06 -8.90 -2.27
N THR A 142 -7.31 -8.10 -1.52
CA THR A 142 -5.89 -8.31 -1.23
C THR A 142 -5.63 -8.66 0.24
N ILE A 143 -6.67 -9.02 0.99
CA ILE A 143 -6.54 -9.52 2.36
C ILE A 143 -5.67 -10.78 2.36
N CYS A 144 -4.74 -10.85 3.31
CA CYS A 144 -3.85 -12.00 3.42
C CYS A 144 -4.54 -13.14 4.16
N ALA A 145 -4.73 -14.28 3.47
CA ALA A 145 -5.32 -15.48 4.06
C ALA A 145 -4.45 -16.14 5.16
N ALA A 146 -3.21 -15.69 5.35
CA ALA A 146 -2.33 -16.21 6.41
C ALA A 146 -2.57 -15.55 7.78
N ILE A 147 -3.49 -14.58 7.85
CA ILE A 147 -3.79 -13.81 9.08
C ILE A 147 -5.16 -14.23 9.66
N GLU A 148 -5.91 -15.10 8.99
CA GLU A 148 -7.16 -15.67 9.50
C GLU A 148 -6.94 -16.72 10.59
#